data_6d2a7a08fc48dd49cdafa388ea70ec48
#
_entry.id   6d2a7a08fc48dd49cdafa388ea70ec48
#
_cell.length_a   1.000
_cell.length_b   1.000
_cell.length_c   1.000
_cell.angle_alpha   90.00
_cell.angle_beta   90.00
_cell.angle_gamma   90.00
#
_symmetry.space_group_name_H-M   'P 1'
#
loop_
_entity.id
_entity.type
_entity.pdbx_description
1 polymer ?
#
loop_
_entity_poly.entity_id
_entity_poly.type
_entity_poly.pdbx_seq_one_letter_code
_entity_poly.pdbx_strand_id
1 'polypeptide(L)'
;MIARLVIALAVAGLLVACAGSASVSGSPAVQERRILVMVADPDIGRLDLRGSRSGVYRQSRTYAGTPARVAQALEAIADDHRLTSVEGWPMRSLGVHCAVFEVEAGASVDDVIASLEADARVESVQRMQAFELQASSGHGAWDDPYLSLQSSLADSGITRAHLWATGKGVRIAIVDTGIDIHHPDLRGQAVETRNFMQGGAGGADRHGTAVAGVIASIAGNRRGIVGVAPAARILALQACTQRDADGRGDCTSFSLARAIDHAITAGSDVLNLSLGGPSDVLLERLLSAALARDIVVVAAQGDGQRASAFPAGVRGVIAVGSASSPADATRLAAPGRDVLTLVPPDGYDYLSGSSMAAAHVSGIVALLLERAPALHAAEVESLLLRTARPAGRAGAGSVPAVSACDALAALSATVRCDAVEPPGRAAHAAAAIEALEPD
;
A
#
# COMPACT_ATOMS: atom_id res chain seq x y z
N MET A 1 -69.11 -0.72 27.94
CA MET A 1 -68.71 -1.94 27.22
C MET A 1 -67.22 -1.86 26.99
N ILE A 2 -66.54 -2.72 27.65
CA ILE A 2 -65.20 -3.33 27.46
C ILE A 2 -64.04 -2.35 27.29
N ALA A 3 -63.33 -2.15 28.43
CA ALA A 3 -62.01 -1.64 28.59
C ALA A 3 -60.99 -2.55 27.86
N ARG A 4 -60.00 -1.97 27.18
CA ARG A 4 -58.75 -2.64 26.91
C ARG A 4 -57.60 -2.02 27.66
N LEU A 5 -57.20 -2.76 28.71
CA LEU A 5 -56.03 -2.56 29.54
C LEU A 5 -54.77 -2.79 28.66
N VAL A 6 -53.92 -1.80 28.51
CA VAL A 6 -52.61 -1.94 27.91
C VAL A 6 -51.60 -2.12 29.03
N ILE A 7 -51.11 -3.32 29.19
CA ILE A 7 -50.00 -3.66 30.10
C ILE A 7 -48.71 -3.34 29.39
N ALA A 8 -48.02 -2.32 29.86
CA ALA A 8 -46.63 -2.03 29.45
C ALA A 8 -45.69 -2.97 30.24
N LEU A 9 -45.16 -3.99 29.62
CA LEU A 9 -44.05 -4.80 30.14
C LEU A 9 -42.75 -4.06 29.91
N ALA A 10 -42.14 -3.57 30.97
CA ALA A 10 -40.74 -3.12 30.97
C ALA A 10 -39.82 -4.37 30.90
N VAL A 11 -39.22 -4.64 29.79
CA VAL A 11 -38.14 -5.63 29.65
C VAL A 11 -36.83 -4.93 30.00
N ALA A 12 -36.37 -5.15 31.25
CA ALA A 12 -35.02 -4.81 31.65
C ALA A 12 -34.04 -5.80 30.96
N GLY A 13 -33.45 -5.38 29.89
CA GLY A 13 -32.38 -6.13 29.23
C GLY A 13 -31.10 -6.10 30.05
N LEU A 14 -30.74 -7.23 30.66
CA LEU A 14 -29.41 -7.45 31.24
C LEU A 14 -28.38 -7.45 30.05
N LEU A 15 -27.67 -6.35 29.91
CA LEU A 15 -26.44 -6.32 29.13
C LEU A 15 -25.34 -7.06 29.90
N VAL A 16 -25.15 -8.31 29.59
CA VAL A 16 -23.92 -9.04 29.96
C VAL A 16 -22.77 -8.40 29.16
N ALA A 17 -22.03 -7.53 29.84
CA ALA A 17 -20.77 -7.05 29.35
C ALA A 17 -19.79 -8.23 29.25
N CYS A 18 -19.50 -8.71 28.03
CA CYS A 18 -18.33 -9.53 27.80
C CYS A 18 -17.09 -8.75 28.25
N ALA A 19 -16.48 -9.21 29.32
CA ALA A 19 -15.18 -8.70 29.78
C ALA A 19 -14.18 -8.96 28.66
N GLY A 20 -13.89 -7.92 27.90
CA GLY A 20 -12.76 -7.88 27.00
C GLY A 20 -11.50 -8.02 27.82
N SER A 21 -10.59 -8.87 27.35
CA SER A 21 -9.24 -9.04 27.86
C SER A 21 -8.62 -7.66 28.06
N ALA A 22 -8.34 -7.29 29.30
CA ALA A 22 -7.65 -6.06 29.62
C ALA A 22 -6.25 -6.12 28.98
N SER A 23 -6.07 -5.41 27.89
CA SER A 23 -4.74 -5.06 27.41
C SER A 23 -4.07 -4.23 28.51
N VAL A 24 -2.89 -4.67 28.95
CA VAL A 24 -2.06 -3.95 29.93
C VAL A 24 -1.41 -2.74 29.22
N SER A 25 -2.21 -1.83 28.73
CA SER A 25 -1.80 -0.49 28.37
C SER A 25 -2.26 0.44 29.47
N GLY A 26 -1.36 0.69 30.44
CA GLY A 26 -1.58 1.72 31.45
C GLY A 26 -1.81 3.07 30.77
N SER A 27 -2.65 3.92 31.40
CA SER A 27 -2.80 5.32 30.98
C SER A 27 -1.43 5.98 30.76
N PRO A 28 -1.27 6.89 29.78
CA PRO A 28 0.00 7.60 29.52
C PRO A 28 0.63 8.18 30.80
N ALA A 29 -0.15 8.71 31.72
CA ALA A 29 0.31 9.24 33.00
C ALA A 29 0.90 8.18 33.94
N VAL A 30 0.52 6.91 33.81
CA VAL A 30 1.09 5.79 34.58
C VAL A 30 2.43 5.37 33.98
N GLN A 31 2.57 5.43 32.65
CA GLN A 31 3.79 5.07 31.96
C GLN A 31 4.92 6.07 32.20
N GLU A 32 4.62 7.35 32.34
CA GLU A 32 5.58 8.42 32.67
C GLU A 32 6.21 8.27 34.06
N ARG A 33 5.57 7.51 34.98
CA ARG A 33 6.03 7.27 36.35
C ARG A 33 6.71 5.94 36.56
N ARG A 34 6.92 5.17 35.47
CA ARG A 34 7.62 3.89 35.54
C ARG A 34 9.09 4.05 35.27
N ILE A 35 9.88 3.34 36.09
CA ILE A 35 11.34 3.27 35.96
C ILE A 35 11.76 1.82 35.82
N LEU A 36 12.87 1.62 35.14
CA LEU A 36 13.53 0.33 34.95
C LEU A 36 14.80 0.32 35.78
N VAL A 37 14.90 -0.61 36.71
CA VAL A 37 16.06 -0.79 37.58
C VAL A 37 16.75 -2.10 37.26
N MET A 38 18.07 -2.10 37.12
CA MET A 38 18.91 -3.27 36.89
C MET A 38 19.76 -3.53 38.10
N VAL A 39 19.77 -4.79 38.52
CA VAL A 39 20.59 -5.28 39.65
C VAL A 39 21.48 -6.39 39.14
N ALA A 40 22.78 -6.37 39.48
CA ALA A 40 23.70 -7.38 39.07
C ALA A 40 23.31 -8.78 39.58
N ASP A 41 23.30 -9.75 38.70
CA ASP A 41 23.06 -11.15 39.03
C ASP A 41 24.23 -12.05 38.53
N PRO A 42 25.33 -12.15 39.27
CA PRO A 42 26.50 -12.90 38.86
C PRO A 42 26.27 -14.41 38.73
N ASP A 43 25.15 -14.91 39.24
CA ASP A 43 24.79 -16.32 39.15
C ASP A 43 23.86 -16.63 37.94
N ILE A 44 23.47 -15.59 37.20
CA ILE A 44 22.66 -15.71 36.01
C ILE A 44 23.45 -16.46 34.92
N GLY A 45 22.99 -17.65 34.55
CA GLY A 45 23.68 -18.50 33.57
C GLY A 45 24.48 -19.66 34.16
N ARG A 46 24.68 -19.74 35.48
CA ARG A 46 25.14 -20.98 36.13
C ARG A 46 23.97 -21.95 36.19
N LEU A 47 23.96 -22.93 35.29
CA LEU A 47 23.06 -24.07 35.34
C LEU A 47 23.32 -24.84 36.64
N ASP A 48 22.42 -24.75 37.61
CA ASP A 48 22.36 -25.69 38.74
C ASP A 48 21.94 -27.05 38.24
N LEU A 49 22.97 -27.87 37.91
CA LEU A 49 22.81 -29.31 37.58
C LEU A 49 22.43 -30.17 38.80
N ARG A 50 22.09 -29.55 39.93
CA ARG A 50 21.64 -30.29 41.12
C ARG A 50 20.13 -30.26 41.19
N GLY A 51 19.55 -31.35 40.63
CA GLY A 51 18.15 -31.67 40.84
C GLY A 51 17.78 -31.75 42.31
N SER A 52 16.93 -30.86 42.79
CA SER A 52 16.21 -31.01 44.05
C SER A 52 14.73 -31.19 43.73
N ARG A 53 14.24 -32.40 44.01
CA ARG A 53 12.82 -32.73 44.09
C ARG A 53 12.25 -32.11 45.36
N SER A 54 11.07 -31.55 45.24
CA SER A 54 10.14 -31.13 46.26
C SER A 54 10.30 -29.72 46.85
N GLY A 55 9.28 -28.91 46.61
CA GLY A 55 9.06 -27.65 47.30
C GLY A 55 7.82 -26.96 46.70
N VAL A 56 6.77 -26.87 47.50
CA VAL A 56 5.48 -26.23 47.20
C VAL A 56 5.70 -24.81 46.67
N TYR A 57 5.37 -24.57 45.44
CA TYR A 57 5.40 -23.27 44.77
C TYR A 57 4.30 -22.36 45.36
N ARG A 58 4.68 -21.41 46.17
CA ARG A 58 3.92 -20.15 46.31
C ARG A 58 4.49 -19.19 45.27
N GLN A 59 3.84 -19.10 44.15
CA GLN A 59 4.17 -18.14 43.11
C GLN A 59 3.66 -16.76 43.52
N SER A 60 4.58 -15.89 43.96
CA SER A 60 4.45 -14.48 43.71
C SER A 60 4.68 -14.28 42.20
N ARG A 61 3.70 -13.74 41.47
CA ARG A 61 3.78 -13.52 40.02
C ARG A 61 4.86 -12.53 39.61
N THR A 62 5.42 -11.77 40.55
CA THR A 62 6.29 -10.62 40.31
C THR A 62 7.74 -11.03 40.00
N TYR A 63 8.23 -12.14 40.55
CA TYR A 63 9.65 -12.54 40.44
C TYR A 63 9.82 -14.04 40.14
N ALA A 64 9.03 -14.61 39.28
CA ALA A 64 9.13 -16.04 38.93
C ALA A 64 10.48 -16.34 38.27
N GLY A 65 11.30 -17.20 38.92
CA GLY A 65 12.63 -17.61 38.46
C GLY A 65 13.80 -16.71 38.92
N THR A 66 13.57 -15.73 39.78
CA THR A 66 14.58 -14.85 40.35
C THR A 66 15.31 -15.54 41.54
N PRO A 67 16.65 -15.54 41.60
CA PRO A 67 17.37 -16.01 42.76
C PRO A 67 16.96 -15.27 44.03
N ALA A 68 16.85 -15.96 45.16
CA ALA A 68 16.35 -15.39 46.40
C ALA A 68 17.13 -14.13 46.87
N ARG A 69 18.45 -14.08 46.62
CA ARG A 69 19.28 -12.92 46.92
C ARG A 69 18.90 -11.68 46.09
N VAL A 70 18.64 -11.87 44.79
CA VAL A 70 18.24 -10.78 43.90
C VAL A 70 16.81 -10.32 44.22
N ALA A 71 15.92 -11.25 44.49
CA ALA A 71 14.56 -10.92 44.94
C ALA A 71 14.55 -10.07 46.24
N GLN A 72 15.35 -10.47 47.24
CA GLN A 72 15.55 -9.71 48.45
C GLN A 72 16.13 -8.31 48.20
N ALA A 73 17.10 -8.17 47.31
CA ALA A 73 17.68 -6.88 46.98
C ALA A 73 16.65 -5.96 46.28
N LEU A 74 15.83 -6.50 45.39
CA LEU A 74 14.77 -5.73 44.70
C LEU A 74 13.65 -5.32 45.68
N GLU A 75 13.27 -6.21 46.60
CA GLU A 75 12.30 -5.88 47.65
C GLU A 75 12.83 -4.77 48.58
N ALA A 76 14.09 -4.88 49.02
CA ALA A 76 14.71 -3.86 49.86
C ALA A 76 14.87 -2.51 49.12
N ILE A 77 15.19 -2.51 47.84
CA ILE A 77 15.22 -1.30 47.02
C ILE A 77 13.82 -0.67 46.94
N ALA A 78 12.79 -1.50 46.70
CA ALA A 78 11.41 -1.03 46.61
C ALA A 78 10.96 -0.36 47.91
N ASP A 79 11.27 -0.97 49.08
CA ASP A 79 10.91 -0.44 50.38
C ASP A 79 11.69 0.85 50.71
N ASP A 80 13.02 0.85 50.50
CA ASP A 80 13.86 2.01 50.82
C ASP A 80 13.53 3.27 50.01
N HIS A 81 13.14 3.07 48.73
CA HIS A 81 12.82 4.15 47.80
C HIS A 81 11.31 4.34 47.55
N ARG A 82 10.44 3.68 48.30
CA ARG A 82 8.95 3.75 48.24
C ARG A 82 8.42 3.49 46.82
N LEU A 83 8.89 2.42 46.23
CA LEU A 83 8.53 2.00 44.89
C LEU A 83 7.50 0.87 44.94
N THR A 84 6.58 0.86 43.95
CA THR A 84 5.67 -0.26 43.76
C THR A 84 6.24 -1.18 42.71
N SER A 85 6.51 -2.44 43.03
CA SER A 85 6.97 -3.43 42.09
C SER A 85 5.87 -3.79 41.09
N VAL A 86 6.19 -3.74 39.79
CA VAL A 86 5.27 -4.06 38.69
C VAL A 86 5.61 -5.41 38.09
N GLU A 87 6.85 -5.58 37.61
CA GLU A 87 7.32 -6.79 36.93
C GLU A 87 8.84 -6.89 37.03
N GLY A 88 9.39 -8.10 36.95
CA GLY A 88 10.83 -8.32 36.93
C GLY A 88 11.18 -9.57 36.15
N TRP A 89 12.35 -9.54 35.45
CA TRP A 89 12.84 -10.68 34.67
C TRP A 89 14.37 -10.72 34.61
N PRO A 90 14.94 -11.94 34.48
CA PRO A 90 16.37 -12.10 34.30
C PRO A 90 16.80 -11.76 32.87
N MET A 91 17.83 -10.91 32.73
CA MET A 91 18.45 -10.57 31.44
C MET A 91 19.82 -11.25 31.34
N ARG A 92 19.82 -12.50 30.93
CA ARG A 92 20.98 -13.39 30.92
C ARG A 92 22.13 -12.88 30.08
N SER A 93 21.85 -12.20 28.96
CA SER A 93 22.87 -11.66 28.07
C SER A 93 23.72 -10.55 28.70
N LEU A 94 23.16 -9.86 29.71
CA LEU A 94 23.84 -8.77 30.43
C LEU A 94 24.30 -9.17 31.84
N GLY A 95 23.90 -10.33 32.35
CA GLY A 95 24.22 -10.76 33.71
C GLY A 95 23.47 -9.95 34.79
N VAL A 96 22.32 -9.39 34.45
CA VAL A 96 21.51 -8.55 35.35
C VAL A 96 20.12 -9.09 35.51
N HIS A 97 19.46 -8.68 36.58
CA HIS A 97 18.00 -8.80 36.74
C HIS A 97 17.35 -7.41 36.57
N CYS A 98 16.39 -7.30 35.66
CA CYS A 98 15.66 -6.08 35.41
C CYS A 98 14.35 -6.11 36.19
N ALA A 99 13.97 -4.98 36.78
CA ALA A 99 12.68 -4.80 37.43
C ALA A 99 12.06 -3.46 37.02
N VAL A 100 10.76 -3.49 36.79
CA VAL A 100 9.96 -2.29 36.54
C VAL A 100 9.31 -1.90 37.88
N PHE A 101 9.53 -0.65 38.25
CA PHE A 101 8.89 -0.06 39.42
C PHE A 101 8.04 1.13 39.01
N GLU A 102 6.98 1.36 39.76
CA GLU A 102 6.17 2.57 39.67
C GLU A 102 6.50 3.49 40.87
N VAL A 103 6.82 4.73 40.56
CA VAL A 103 7.12 5.78 41.53
C VAL A 103 5.81 6.29 42.11
N GLU A 104 5.78 6.53 43.44
CA GLU A 104 4.57 7.01 44.15
C GLU A 104 4.01 8.33 43.57
N ALA A 105 2.69 8.46 43.56
CA ALA A 105 2.03 9.65 43.05
C ALA A 105 2.45 10.90 43.87
N GLY A 106 2.96 11.92 43.13
CA GLY A 106 3.44 13.16 43.74
C GLY A 106 4.94 13.21 44.05
N ALA A 107 5.65 12.08 43.96
CA ALA A 107 7.11 12.08 44.02
C ALA A 107 7.73 12.45 42.65
N SER A 108 8.85 13.15 42.70
CA SER A 108 9.64 13.46 41.50
C SER A 108 10.37 12.21 41.00
N VAL A 109 10.10 11.80 39.78
CA VAL A 109 10.76 10.63 39.18
C VAL A 109 12.27 10.86 39.01
N ASP A 110 12.70 12.09 38.74
CA ASP A 110 14.10 12.45 38.60
C ASP A 110 14.85 12.37 39.94
N ASP A 111 14.24 12.80 41.03
CA ASP A 111 14.84 12.69 42.37
C ASP A 111 14.96 11.23 42.81
N VAL A 112 13.97 10.40 42.47
CA VAL A 112 14.01 8.95 42.72
C VAL A 112 15.10 8.28 41.91
N ILE A 113 15.25 8.63 40.63
CA ILE A 113 16.34 8.10 39.78
C ILE A 113 17.70 8.49 40.38
N ALA A 114 17.91 9.77 40.72
CA ALA A 114 19.16 10.22 41.33
C ALA A 114 19.47 9.50 42.64
N SER A 115 18.46 9.21 43.46
CA SER A 115 18.60 8.43 44.68
C SER A 115 18.99 6.96 44.42
N LEU A 116 18.42 6.36 43.37
CA LEU A 116 18.71 4.99 42.96
C LEU A 116 20.10 4.87 42.29
N GLU A 117 20.56 5.88 41.58
CA GLU A 117 21.91 5.93 41.01
C GLU A 117 23.00 5.93 42.09
N ALA A 118 22.69 6.46 43.26
CA ALA A 118 23.59 6.46 44.43
C ALA A 118 23.54 5.16 45.23
N ASP A 119 22.57 4.26 44.96
CA ASP A 119 22.43 2.99 45.68
C ASP A 119 23.35 1.94 45.09
N ALA A 120 24.30 1.46 45.92
CA ALA A 120 25.31 0.46 45.50
C ALA A 120 24.71 -0.89 45.05
N ARG A 121 23.44 -1.15 45.31
CA ARG A 121 22.73 -2.37 44.85
C ARG A 121 22.25 -2.24 43.40
N VAL A 122 22.11 -1.00 42.90
CA VAL A 122 21.62 -0.69 41.57
C VAL A 122 22.79 -0.60 40.60
N GLU A 123 22.72 -1.37 39.54
CA GLU A 123 23.72 -1.31 38.48
C GLU A 123 23.39 -0.17 37.48
N SER A 124 22.11 -0.03 37.16
CA SER A 124 21.63 1.09 36.39
C SER A 124 20.12 1.32 36.61
N VAL A 125 19.70 2.54 36.42
CA VAL A 125 18.29 2.93 36.47
C VAL A 125 17.96 3.91 35.33
N GLN A 126 16.77 3.79 34.79
CA GLN A 126 16.29 4.70 33.74
C GLN A 126 14.77 4.82 33.76
N ARG A 127 14.24 5.89 33.16
CA ARG A 127 12.82 5.97 32.86
C ARG A 127 12.43 4.88 31.86
N MET A 128 11.23 4.34 31.99
CA MET A 128 10.67 3.48 30.95
C MET A 128 10.41 4.33 29.72
N GLN A 129 11.05 3.98 28.62
CA GLN A 129 10.88 4.65 27.32
C GLN A 129 9.76 3.99 26.53
N ALA A 130 8.97 4.78 25.85
CA ALA A 130 8.06 4.32 24.82
C ALA A 130 8.75 4.43 23.45
N PHE A 131 8.68 3.37 22.68
CA PHE A 131 9.17 3.36 21.30
C PHE A 131 7.97 3.24 20.38
N GLU A 132 7.87 4.12 19.40
CA GLU A 132 6.87 4.04 18.36
C GLU A 132 7.42 3.19 17.22
N LEU A 133 6.55 2.34 16.68
CA LEU A 133 6.86 1.69 15.41
C LEU A 133 6.97 2.79 14.37
N GLN A 134 8.10 2.86 13.68
CA GLN A 134 8.28 3.72 12.51
C GLN A 134 7.53 3.11 11.31
N ALA A 135 6.23 2.91 11.48
CA ALA A 135 5.34 2.85 10.36
C ALA A 135 5.21 4.30 9.89
N SER A 136 5.64 4.61 8.68
CA SER A 136 5.15 5.79 8.02
C SER A 136 3.62 5.64 8.08
N SER A 137 2.98 6.41 8.92
CA SER A 137 1.55 6.67 8.83
C SER A 137 1.40 7.38 7.49
N GLY A 138 1.32 6.59 6.41
CA GLY A 138 0.82 7.04 5.15
C GLY A 138 -0.60 7.48 5.43
N HIS A 139 -0.78 8.76 5.72
CA HIS A 139 -2.06 9.41 5.61
C HIS A 139 -2.38 9.46 4.11
N GLY A 140 -2.55 8.24 3.55
CA GLY A 140 -3.10 8.05 2.22
C GLY A 140 -4.58 8.40 2.28
N ALA A 141 -5.11 8.94 1.19
CA ALA A 141 -6.54 9.21 1.05
C ALA A 141 -7.40 7.93 1.16
N TRP A 142 -6.78 6.75 1.34
CA TRP A 142 -7.41 5.44 1.21
C TRP A 142 -7.05 4.52 2.39
N ASP A 143 -7.99 3.63 2.76
CA ASP A 143 -7.89 2.69 3.89
C ASP A 143 -7.68 1.22 3.45
N ASP A 144 -7.16 1.02 2.24
CA ASP A 144 -6.90 -0.30 1.66
C ASP A 144 -5.68 -0.95 2.32
N PRO A 145 -5.78 -2.20 2.80
CA PRO A 145 -4.81 -2.81 3.70
C PRO A 145 -3.42 -3.02 3.07
N TYR A 146 -3.33 -3.18 1.75
CA TYR A 146 -2.06 -3.40 1.06
C TYR A 146 -1.47 -2.14 0.44
N LEU A 147 -2.08 -0.96 0.64
CA LEU A 147 -1.54 0.31 0.14
C LEU A 147 -0.10 0.55 0.61
N SER A 148 0.21 0.21 1.85
CA SER A 148 1.56 0.35 2.41
C SER A 148 2.61 -0.56 1.74
N LEU A 149 2.18 -1.61 1.06
CA LEU A 149 3.04 -2.52 0.31
C LEU A 149 3.27 -2.07 -1.15
N GLN A 150 2.51 -1.07 -1.61
CA GLN A 150 2.61 -0.51 -2.97
C GLN A 150 3.64 0.64 -3.04
N SER A 151 4.93 0.33 -2.86
CA SER A 151 6.00 1.33 -2.97
C SER A 151 5.99 2.04 -4.33
N SER A 152 5.54 1.37 -5.39
CA SER A 152 5.41 1.91 -6.74
C SER A 152 4.53 3.16 -6.82
N LEU A 153 3.46 3.25 -6.02
CA LEU A 153 2.58 4.42 -5.97
C LEU A 153 3.27 5.61 -5.27
N ALA A 154 4.03 5.34 -4.22
CA ALA A 154 4.77 6.38 -3.50
C ALA A 154 5.93 6.91 -4.35
N ASP A 155 6.73 6.02 -4.94
CA ASP A 155 7.91 6.34 -5.73
C ASP A 155 7.58 7.19 -6.97
N SER A 156 6.42 6.95 -7.59
CA SER A 156 5.93 7.72 -8.74
C SER A 156 5.02 8.89 -8.38
N GLY A 157 4.89 9.22 -7.08
CA GLY A 157 4.10 10.36 -6.61
C GLY A 157 2.58 10.20 -6.77
N ILE A 158 2.10 8.99 -7.04
CA ILE A 158 0.68 8.69 -7.28
C ILE A 158 -0.14 8.89 -6.01
N THR A 159 0.36 8.46 -4.86
CA THR A 159 -0.33 8.65 -3.57
C THR A 159 -0.67 10.12 -3.30
N ARG A 160 0.23 11.03 -3.67
CA ARG A 160 -0.01 12.48 -3.58
C ARG A 160 -0.93 12.98 -4.68
N ALA A 161 -0.78 12.45 -5.90
CA ALA A 161 -1.62 12.78 -7.04
C ALA A 161 -3.11 12.48 -6.77
N HIS A 162 -3.40 11.42 -6.00
CA HIS A 162 -4.76 11.05 -5.61
C HIS A 162 -5.49 12.11 -4.78
N LEU A 163 -4.79 13.05 -4.17
CA LEU A 163 -5.42 14.20 -3.53
C LEU A 163 -6.09 15.15 -4.54
N TRP A 164 -5.73 15.06 -5.82
CA TRP A 164 -6.14 15.98 -6.86
C TRP A 164 -6.91 15.33 -8.02
N ALA A 165 -6.64 14.06 -8.31
CA ALA A 165 -7.24 13.31 -9.40
C ALA A 165 -7.26 11.81 -9.09
N THR A 166 -8.25 11.11 -9.63
CA THR A 166 -8.47 9.67 -9.44
C THR A 166 -8.74 8.95 -10.78
N GLY A 167 -8.67 9.66 -11.90
CA GLY A 167 -9.01 9.17 -13.24
C GLY A 167 -10.51 9.22 -13.53
N LYS A 168 -11.29 9.95 -12.72
CA LYS A 168 -12.75 10.04 -12.86
C LYS A 168 -13.15 10.59 -14.23
N GLY A 169 -14.07 9.87 -14.89
CA GLY A 169 -14.60 10.25 -16.21
C GLY A 169 -13.76 9.76 -17.38
N VAL A 170 -12.58 9.21 -17.15
CA VAL A 170 -11.67 8.71 -18.19
C VAL A 170 -11.92 7.22 -18.46
N ARG A 171 -11.93 6.84 -19.74
CA ARG A 171 -12.08 5.46 -20.21
C ARG A 171 -10.75 4.93 -20.74
N ILE A 172 -10.26 3.83 -20.17
CA ILE A 172 -9.03 3.19 -20.55
C ILE A 172 -9.33 1.86 -21.23
N ALA A 173 -9.01 1.72 -22.51
CA ALA A 173 -9.05 0.44 -23.17
C ALA A 173 -7.79 -0.36 -22.85
N ILE A 174 -7.95 -1.54 -22.29
CA ILE A 174 -6.87 -2.49 -21.99
C ILE A 174 -6.96 -3.61 -23.03
N VAL A 175 -6.07 -3.61 -24.00
CA VAL A 175 -5.96 -4.66 -25.01
C VAL A 175 -4.89 -5.64 -24.56
N ASP A 176 -5.33 -6.79 -24.04
CA ASP A 176 -4.47 -7.74 -23.32
C ASP A 176 -5.05 -9.17 -23.40
N THR A 177 -4.61 -10.03 -22.50
CA THR A 177 -5.27 -11.31 -22.21
C THR A 177 -6.57 -11.07 -21.45
N GLY A 178 -7.25 -12.14 -21.04
CA GLY A 178 -8.50 -12.04 -20.28
C GLY A 178 -8.32 -11.33 -18.92
N ILE A 179 -9.29 -10.50 -18.56
CA ILE A 179 -9.31 -9.75 -17.29
C ILE A 179 -10.40 -10.33 -16.39
N ASP A 180 -10.07 -10.61 -15.13
CA ASP A 180 -11.05 -10.99 -14.12
C ASP A 180 -11.81 -9.76 -13.60
N ILE A 181 -12.86 -9.39 -14.30
CA ILE A 181 -13.72 -8.28 -13.90
C ILE A 181 -14.55 -8.55 -12.65
N HIS A 182 -14.56 -9.80 -12.16
CA HIS A 182 -15.25 -10.21 -10.94
C HIS A 182 -14.32 -10.18 -9.72
N HIS A 183 -13.02 -9.98 -9.93
CA HIS A 183 -12.08 -9.81 -8.82
C HIS A 183 -12.61 -8.75 -7.85
N PRO A 184 -12.59 -8.97 -6.51
CA PRO A 184 -13.17 -8.05 -5.53
C PRO A 184 -12.71 -6.59 -5.66
N ASP A 185 -11.46 -6.36 -6.08
CA ASP A 185 -10.86 -5.03 -6.28
C ASP A 185 -11.07 -4.45 -7.69
N LEU A 186 -11.79 -5.14 -8.59
CA LEU A 186 -12.13 -4.65 -9.94
C LEU A 186 -13.62 -4.60 -10.20
N ARG A 187 -14.42 -5.13 -9.28
CA ARG A 187 -15.86 -5.27 -9.50
C ARG A 187 -16.53 -3.92 -9.76
N GLY A 188 -17.11 -3.79 -10.94
CA GLY A 188 -17.77 -2.55 -11.37
C GLY A 188 -16.86 -1.51 -12.04
N GLN A 189 -15.56 -1.76 -12.16
CA GLN A 189 -14.64 -0.88 -12.90
C GLN A 189 -14.76 -1.07 -14.41
N ALA A 190 -15.01 -2.31 -14.87
CA ALA A 190 -15.24 -2.56 -16.29
C ALA A 190 -16.63 -2.09 -16.73
N VAL A 191 -16.67 -1.22 -17.73
CA VAL A 191 -17.91 -0.75 -18.38
C VAL A 191 -18.25 -1.58 -19.60
N GLU A 192 -17.26 -2.26 -20.17
CA GLU A 192 -17.42 -3.15 -21.31
C GLU A 192 -16.36 -4.26 -21.26
N THR A 193 -16.74 -5.47 -21.66
CA THR A 193 -15.86 -6.62 -21.81
C THR A 193 -16.11 -7.27 -23.15
N ARG A 194 -15.05 -7.44 -23.95
CA ARG A 194 -15.12 -8.11 -25.26
C ARG A 194 -13.97 -9.07 -25.48
N ASN A 195 -14.30 -10.18 -26.10
CA ASN A 195 -13.31 -11.16 -26.53
C ASN A 195 -13.21 -11.14 -28.08
N PHE A 196 -12.00 -10.88 -28.59
CA PHE A 196 -11.70 -10.82 -30.03
C PHE A 196 -10.91 -12.06 -30.50
N MET A 197 -10.67 -13.02 -29.60
CA MET A 197 -9.99 -14.25 -29.95
C MET A 197 -10.85 -15.14 -30.87
N GLN A 198 -10.20 -15.83 -31.79
CA GLN A 198 -10.88 -16.85 -32.59
C GLN A 198 -11.18 -18.09 -31.73
N GLY A 199 -12.36 -18.67 -31.90
CA GLY A 199 -12.76 -19.86 -31.17
C GLY A 199 -13.39 -19.63 -29.81
N GLY A 200 -13.55 -18.37 -29.38
CA GLY A 200 -14.38 -18.01 -28.22
C GLY A 200 -13.81 -18.43 -26.84
N ALA A 201 -12.64 -19.01 -26.76
CA ALA A 201 -11.98 -19.33 -25.49
C ALA A 201 -11.54 -18.02 -24.81
N GLY A 202 -12.42 -17.49 -23.96
CA GLY A 202 -12.12 -16.33 -23.12
C GLY A 202 -12.18 -16.75 -21.67
N GLY A 203 -11.32 -16.21 -20.83
CA GLY A 203 -11.26 -16.46 -19.41
C GLY A 203 -10.50 -15.36 -18.71
N ALA A 204 -10.51 -15.41 -17.40
CA ALA A 204 -9.69 -14.56 -16.57
C ALA A 204 -8.23 -15.08 -16.62
N ASP A 205 -7.34 -14.26 -17.14
CA ASP A 205 -5.91 -14.55 -17.20
C ASP A 205 -5.14 -13.69 -16.19
N ARG A 206 -3.99 -14.19 -15.76
CA ARG A 206 -3.15 -13.53 -14.77
C ARG A 206 -2.64 -12.17 -15.28
N HIS A 207 -2.12 -12.12 -16.52
CA HIS A 207 -1.46 -10.91 -17.04
C HIS A 207 -2.45 -9.76 -17.23
N GLY A 208 -3.55 -9.96 -17.94
CA GLY A 208 -4.55 -8.90 -18.14
C GLY A 208 -5.20 -8.43 -16.84
N THR A 209 -5.45 -9.37 -15.89
CA THR A 209 -5.97 -9.01 -14.55
C THR A 209 -4.96 -8.17 -13.78
N ALA A 210 -3.67 -8.51 -13.85
CA ALA A 210 -2.62 -7.75 -13.20
C ALA A 210 -2.49 -6.32 -13.77
N VAL A 211 -2.50 -6.17 -15.10
CA VAL A 211 -2.48 -4.87 -15.78
C VAL A 211 -3.69 -4.02 -15.36
N ALA A 212 -4.89 -4.60 -15.36
CA ALA A 212 -6.10 -3.92 -14.90
C ALA A 212 -6.03 -3.51 -13.42
N GLY A 213 -5.43 -4.37 -12.58
CA GLY A 213 -5.20 -4.11 -11.17
C GLY A 213 -4.32 -2.89 -10.92
N VAL A 214 -3.17 -2.80 -11.60
CA VAL A 214 -2.30 -1.62 -11.52
C VAL A 214 -3.04 -0.35 -11.96
N ILE A 215 -3.81 -0.42 -13.03
CA ILE A 215 -4.51 0.75 -13.58
C ILE A 215 -5.63 1.21 -12.67
N ALA A 216 -6.55 0.31 -12.26
CA ALA A 216 -7.88 0.70 -11.81
C ALA A 216 -8.43 -0.09 -10.62
N SER A 217 -7.60 -0.73 -9.78
CA SER A 217 -8.09 -1.30 -8.53
C SER A 217 -8.84 -0.25 -7.72
N ILE A 218 -9.96 -0.68 -7.12
CA ILE A 218 -10.87 0.19 -6.38
C ILE A 218 -10.18 0.70 -5.12
N ALA A 219 -10.14 2.01 -4.94
CA ALA A 219 -9.60 2.62 -3.74
C ALA A 219 -10.67 2.86 -2.67
N GLY A 220 -10.32 2.73 -1.39
CA GLY A 220 -11.21 3.01 -0.26
C GLY A 220 -12.28 1.95 -0.04
N ASN A 221 -12.08 0.73 -0.54
CA ASN A 221 -13.00 -0.39 -0.34
C ASN A 221 -12.62 -1.28 0.85
N ARG A 222 -11.55 -0.93 1.57
CA ARG A 222 -10.95 -1.69 2.69
C ARG A 222 -10.49 -3.08 2.31
N ARG A 223 -10.05 -3.24 1.06
CA ARG A 223 -9.54 -4.49 0.51
C ARG A 223 -8.28 -4.22 -0.31
N GLY A 224 -7.40 -5.20 -0.36
CA GLY A 224 -6.26 -5.30 -1.25
C GLY A 224 -5.48 -4.02 -1.51
N ILE A 225 -5.49 -3.60 -2.75
CA ILE A 225 -4.62 -2.57 -3.30
C ILE A 225 -5.40 -1.38 -3.88
N VAL A 226 -4.67 -0.30 -4.15
CA VAL A 226 -5.20 0.90 -4.83
C VAL A 226 -4.65 0.97 -6.24
N GLY A 227 -5.50 1.15 -7.23
CA GLY A 227 -5.08 1.41 -8.61
C GLY A 227 -4.51 2.82 -8.79
N VAL A 228 -3.74 3.03 -9.86
CA VAL A 228 -3.19 4.35 -10.21
C VAL A 228 -4.30 5.35 -10.55
N ALA A 229 -5.35 4.89 -11.21
CA ALA A 229 -6.54 5.66 -11.56
C ALA A 229 -7.81 4.95 -11.05
N PRO A 230 -8.06 4.94 -9.73
CA PRO A 230 -9.07 4.08 -9.11
C PRO A 230 -10.52 4.47 -9.45
N ALA A 231 -10.76 5.63 -10.06
CA ALA A 231 -12.07 6.05 -10.54
C ALA A 231 -12.19 6.07 -12.08
N ALA A 232 -11.15 5.60 -12.79
CA ALA A 232 -11.23 5.39 -14.22
C ALA A 232 -12.16 4.22 -14.57
N ARG A 233 -12.68 4.19 -15.78
CA ARG A 233 -13.47 3.09 -16.31
C ARG A 233 -12.66 2.31 -17.34
N ILE A 234 -12.70 1.00 -17.26
CA ILE A 234 -11.93 0.14 -18.17
C ILE A 234 -12.84 -0.51 -19.23
N LEU A 235 -12.33 -0.57 -20.46
CA LEU A 235 -12.81 -1.45 -21.50
C LEU A 235 -11.86 -2.65 -21.53
N ALA A 236 -12.34 -3.80 -21.09
CA ALA A 236 -11.57 -5.04 -21.01
C ALA A 236 -11.63 -5.76 -22.36
N LEU A 237 -10.62 -5.59 -23.20
CA LEU A 237 -10.59 -6.06 -24.58
C LEU A 237 -9.60 -7.21 -24.74
N GLN A 238 -10.09 -8.43 -24.63
CA GLN A 238 -9.26 -9.62 -24.79
C GLN A 238 -8.87 -9.82 -26.25
N ALA A 239 -7.59 -9.70 -26.53
CA ALA A 239 -7.01 -9.93 -27.85
C ALA A 239 -5.87 -10.97 -27.85
N CYS A 240 -5.51 -11.44 -26.66
CA CYS A 240 -4.44 -12.40 -26.42
C CYS A 240 -4.93 -13.54 -25.53
N THR A 241 -4.20 -14.66 -25.54
CA THR A 241 -4.36 -15.76 -24.56
C THR A 241 -3.05 -15.93 -23.81
N GLN A 242 -3.14 -16.21 -22.52
CA GLN A 242 -1.97 -16.57 -21.73
C GLN A 242 -1.60 -18.04 -21.97
N ARG A 243 -0.32 -18.34 -22.24
CA ARG A 243 0.18 -19.70 -22.45
C ARG A 243 0.73 -20.36 -21.20
N ASP A 244 1.38 -19.58 -20.37
CA ASP A 244 2.09 -20.10 -19.21
C ASP A 244 1.85 -19.24 -17.95
N ALA A 245 2.29 -19.77 -16.80
CA ALA A 245 2.17 -19.08 -15.53
C ALA A 245 3.00 -17.79 -15.45
N ASP A 246 4.04 -17.65 -16.28
CA ASP A 246 4.91 -16.48 -16.33
C ASP A 246 4.28 -15.29 -17.09
N GLY A 247 3.03 -15.45 -17.54
CA GLY A 247 2.26 -14.40 -18.21
C GLY A 247 2.57 -14.26 -19.72
N ARG A 248 3.35 -15.17 -20.30
CA ARG A 248 3.56 -15.16 -21.75
C ARG A 248 2.28 -15.56 -22.46
N GLY A 249 1.96 -14.83 -23.53
CA GLY A 249 0.73 -15.03 -24.28
C GLY A 249 0.92 -14.87 -25.77
N ASP A 250 -0.09 -15.30 -26.51
CA ASP A 250 -0.18 -15.16 -27.95
C ASP A 250 -1.27 -14.18 -28.34
N CYS A 251 -0.90 -13.23 -29.16
CA CYS A 251 -1.80 -12.32 -29.83
C CYS A 251 -1.60 -12.48 -31.36
N THR A 252 -2.62 -12.23 -32.13
CA THR A 252 -2.52 -12.21 -33.58
C THR A 252 -2.85 -10.82 -34.12
N SER A 253 -2.33 -10.46 -35.30
CA SER A 253 -2.71 -9.22 -35.97
C SER A 253 -4.23 -9.10 -36.13
N PHE A 254 -4.91 -10.22 -36.32
CA PHE A 254 -6.38 -10.25 -36.47
C PHE A 254 -7.10 -9.85 -35.17
N SER A 255 -6.76 -10.48 -34.04
CA SER A 255 -7.39 -10.17 -32.74
C SER A 255 -7.04 -8.77 -32.27
N LEU A 256 -5.76 -8.37 -32.41
CA LEU A 256 -5.30 -7.02 -32.06
C LEU A 256 -5.97 -5.94 -32.91
N ALA A 257 -6.07 -6.13 -34.24
CA ALA A 257 -6.72 -5.15 -35.11
C ALA A 257 -8.17 -4.92 -34.70
N ARG A 258 -8.93 -5.97 -34.43
CA ARG A 258 -10.32 -5.88 -33.98
C ARG A 258 -10.47 -5.21 -32.63
N ALA A 259 -9.59 -5.49 -31.68
CA ALA A 259 -9.61 -4.90 -30.36
C ALA A 259 -9.24 -3.41 -30.39
N ILE A 260 -8.22 -3.02 -31.16
CA ILE A 260 -7.81 -1.63 -31.32
C ILE A 260 -8.90 -0.82 -32.05
N ASP A 261 -9.46 -1.35 -33.14
CA ASP A 261 -10.57 -0.70 -33.87
C ASP A 261 -11.78 -0.49 -32.94
N HIS A 262 -12.08 -1.51 -32.12
CA HIS A 262 -13.14 -1.39 -31.12
C HIS A 262 -12.83 -0.33 -30.08
N ALA A 263 -11.61 -0.26 -29.54
CA ALA A 263 -11.20 0.77 -28.59
C ALA A 263 -11.40 2.19 -29.15
N ILE A 264 -11.05 2.39 -30.42
CA ILE A 264 -11.25 3.66 -31.15
C ILE A 264 -12.73 3.99 -31.27
N THR A 265 -13.55 3.06 -31.73
CA THR A 265 -14.97 3.27 -32.01
C THR A 265 -15.82 3.37 -30.75
N ALA A 266 -15.43 2.72 -29.66
CA ALA A 266 -16.03 2.84 -28.33
C ALA A 266 -15.65 4.16 -27.65
N GLY A 267 -14.76 4.95 -28.21
CA GLY A 267 -14.34 6.26 -27.70
C GLY A 267 -13.57 6.14 -26.38
N SER A 268 -12.56 5.30 -26.33
CA SER A 268 -11.60 5.30 -25.22
C SER A 268 -10.75 6.58 -25.26
N ASP A 269 -10.33 7.06 -24.10
CA ASP A 269 -9.43 8.21 -23.97
C ASP A 269 -7.97 7.74 -23.94
N VAL A 270 -7.74 6.55 -23.40
CA VAL A 270 -6.41 5.92 -23.28
C VAL A 270 -6.48 4.50 -23.85
N LEU A 271 -5.46 4.11 -24.58
CA LEU A 271 -5.26 2.74 -25.07
C LEU A 271 -3.97 2.16 -24.47
N ASN A 272 -4.10 1.17 -23.59
CA ASN A 272 -2.99 0.45 -22.99
C ASN A 272 -2.66 -0.81 -23.80
N LEU A 273 -1.40 -0.94 -24.23
CA LEU A 273 -0.85 -2.07 -24.96
C LEU A 273 0.35 -2.66 -24.21
N SER A 274 0.07 -3.55 -23.27
CA SER A 274 1.10 -4.26 -22.47
C SER A 274 1.68 -5.47 -23.23
N LEU A 275 2.03 -5.27 -24.49
CA LEU A 275 2.49 -6.31 -25.42
C LEU A 275 3.58 -5.79 -26.35
N GLY A 276 4.25 -6.69 -27.05
CA GLY A 276 5.25 -6.35 -28.05
C GLY A 276 5.35 -7.40 -29.14
N GLY A 277 5.73 -6.96 -30.34
CA GLY A 277 5.87 -7.85 -31.50
C GLY A 277 6.63 -7.22 -32.67
N PRO A 278 6.66 -7.88 -33.83
CA PRO A 278 7.20 -7.30 -35.05
C PRO A 278 6.32 -6.17 -35.57
N SER A 279 6.87 -5.30 -36.42
CA SER A 279 6.09 -4.29 -37.13
C SER A 279 4.97 -4.91 -37.96
N ASP A 280 3.79 -4.26 -37.88
CA ASP A 280 2.58 -4.67 -38.59
C ASP A 280 1.88 -3.44 -39.17
N VAL A 281 1.82 -3.38 -40.48
CA VAL A 281 1.31 -2.20 -41.21
C VAL A 281 -0.15 -1.88 -40.91
N LEU A 282 -0.99 -2.91 -40.71
CA LEU A 282 -2.41 -2.70 -40.36
C LEU A 282 -2.52 -2.11 -38.93
N LEU A 283 -1.80 -2.69 -37.98
CA LEU A 283 -1.84 -2.24 -36.60
C LEU A 283 -1.24 -0.83 -36.46
N GLU A 284 -0.15 -0.51 -37.15
CA GLU A 284 0.45 0.85 -37.19
C GLU A 284 -0.55 1.90 -37.73
N ARG A 285 -1.31 1.54 -38.76
CA ARG A 285 -2.38 2.42 -39.28
C ARG A 285 -3.51 2.64 -38.28
N LEU A 286 -3.90 1.61 -37.54
CA LEU A 286 -4.91 1.73 -36.49
C LEU A 286 -4.42 2.60 -35.33
N LEU A 287 -3.17 2.44 -34.90
CA LEU A 287 -2.60 3.31 -33.87
C LEU A 287 -2.51 4.76 -34.33
N SER A 288 -2.12 4.98 -35.59
CA SER A 288 -2.14 6.33 -36.17
C SER A 288 -3.54 6.94 -36.20
N ALA A 289 -4.57 6.12 -36.49
CA ALA A 289 -5.97 6.56 -36.44
C ALA A 289 -6.49 6.82 -35.02
N ALA A 290 -5.98 6.11 -34.01
CA ALA A 290 -6.25 6.38 -32.61
C ALA A 290 -5.65 7.73 -32.18
N LEU A 291 -4.37 7.93 -32.46
CA LEU A 291 -3.65 9.18 -32.16
C LEU A 291 -4.27 10.41 -32.86
N ALA A 292 -4.73 10.24 -34.10
CA ALA A 292 -5.45 11.31 -34.83
C ALA A 292 -6.82 11.67 -34.22
N ARG A 293 -7.31 10.89 -33.27
CA ARG A 293 -8.52 11.15 -32.48
C ARG A 293 -8.21 11.52 -31.02
N ASP A 294 -6.96 11.91 -30.79
CA ASP A 294 -6.45 12.27 -29.46
C ASP A 294 -6.54 11.15 -28.40
N ILE A 295 -6.67 9.88 -28.83
CA ILE A 295 -6.54 8.74 -27.93
C ILE A 295 -5.06 8.61 -27.55
N VAL A 296 -4.76 8.70 -26.27
CA VAL A 296 -3.38 8.53 -25.78
C VAL A 296 -3.02 7.05 -25.79
N VAL A 297 -2.05 6.68 -26.62
CA VAL A 297 -1.60 5.29 -26.73
C VAL A 297 -0.35 5.09 -25.87
N VAL A 298 -0.43 4.18 -24.92
CA VAL A 298 0.68 3.79 -24.02
C VAL A 298 1.05 2.35 -24.29
N ALA A 299 2.34 2.09 -24.49
CA ALA A 299 2.83 0.77 -24.83
C ALA A 299 4.05 0.35 -24.02
N ALA A 300 4.11 -0.93 -23.66
CA ALA A 300 5.29 -1.54 -23.07
C ALA A 300 6.44 -1.58 -24.09
N GLN A 301 7.63 -1.13 -23.69
CA GLN A 301 8.80 -1.12 -24.57
C GLN A 301 9.46 -2.50 -24.73
N GLY A 302 9.12 -3.46 -23.86
CA GLY A 302 9.81 -4.73 -23.74
C GLY A 302 11.07 -4.64 -22.86
N ASP A 303 11.48 -5.79 -22.33
CA ASP A 303 12.65 -5.88 -21.44
C ASP A 303 13.83 -6.48 -22.20
N GLY A 304 15.00 -5.84 -22.11
CA GLY A 304 16.27 -6.31 -22.64
C GLY A 304 16.50 -6.04 -24.14
N GLN A 305 17.34 -6.88 -24.80
CA GLN A 305 17.78 -6.72 -26.20
C GLN A 305 16.67 -6.83 -27.26
N ARG A 306 15.46 -7.13 -26.86
CA ARG A 306 14.27 -7.19 -27.72
C ARG A 306 13.37 -5.98 -27.49
N ALA A 307 13.90 -4.77 -27.64
CA ALA A 307 13.04 -3.60 -27.80
C ALA A 307 12.09 -3.90 -28.97
N SER A 308 10.79 -4.07 -28.69
CA SER A 308 9.86 -4.44 -29.74
C SER A 308 9.65 -3.26 -30.69
N ALA A 309 9.70 -3.53 -31.98
CA ALA A 309 9.45 -2.50 -32.99
C ALA A 309 7.98 -2.00 -32.91
N PHE A 310 7.07 -2.85 -32.49
CA PHE A 310 5.64 -2.58 -32.36
C PHE A 310 5.15 -3.00 -30.96
N PRO A 311 4.27 -2.25 -30.31
CA PRO A 311 3.72 -0.93 -30.69
C PRO A 311 4.60 0.25 -30.27
N ALA A 312 5.61 0.04 -29.41
CA ALA A 312 6.45 1.07 -28.80
C ALA A 312 7.25 1.93 -29.79
N GLY A 313 7.57 1.37 -30.97
CA GLY A 313 8.29 2.09 -32.03
C GLY A 313 7.40 2.99 -32.90
N VAL A 314 6.10 2.94 -32.75
CA VAL A 314 5.17 3.77 -33.55
C VAL A 314 5.22 5.21 -33.08
N ARG A 315 5.37 6.14 -34.02
CA ARG A 315 5.46 7.58 -33.70
C ARG A 315 4.20 8.06 -32.98
N GLY A 316 4.37 8.75 -31.87
CA GLY A 316 3.30 9.28 -31.03
C GLY A 316 2.78 8.30 -29.99
N VAL A 317 3.23 7.05 -30.00
CA VAL A 317 2.98 6.10 -28.93
C VAL A 317 3.93 6.38 -27.77
N ILE A 318 3.42 6.49 -26.56
CA ILE A 318 4.21 6.63 -25.34
C ILE A 318 4.83 5.27 -24.99
N ALA A 319 6.09 5.10 -25.35
CA ALA A 319 6.86 3.89 -25.04
C ALA A 319 7.39 3.92 -23.62
N VAL A 320 7.02 2.92 -22.81
CA VAL A 320 7.36 2.86 -21.39
C VAL A 320 8.21 1.64 -21.07
N GLY A 321 9.38 1.88 -20.50
CA GLY A 321 10.26 0.85 -19.94
C GLY A 321 10.11 0.73 -18.43
N SER A 322 10.58 -0.39 -17.87
CA SER A 322 10.73 -0.51 -16.44
C SER A 322 11.86 0.41 -15.94
N ALA A 323 11.69 1.05 -14.80
CA ALA A 323 12.74 1.88 -14.18
C ALA A 323 14.03 1.11 -13.84
N SER A 324 13.98 -0.22 -13.92
CA SER A 324 15.14 -1.12 -13.77
C SER A 324 15.78 -1.54 -15.10
N SER A 325 15.24 -1.10 -16.24
CA SER A 325 15.79 -1.40 -17.58
C SER A 325 16.99 -0.53 -17.91
N PRO A 326 17.88 -0.96 -18.83
CA PRO A 326 19.02 -0.15 -19.26
C PRO A 326 18.62 1.24 -19.80
N ALA A 327 19.38 2.26 -19.41
CA ALA A 327 19.06 3.67 -19.67
C ALA A 327 19.05 4.07 -21.15
N ASP A 328 19.86 3.42 -21.98
CA ASP A 328 20.09 3.74 -23.39
C ASP A 328 18.94 3.34 -24.33
N ALA A 329 18.01 2.51 -23.84
CA ALA A 329 16.87 2.03 -24.62
C ALA A 329 15.53 2.67 -24.21
N THR A 330 15.44 3.37 -23.06
CA THR A 330 14.18 3.81 -22.46
C THR A 330 14.04 5.32 -22.46
N ARG A 331 13.00 5.85 -23.13
CA ARG A 331 12.70 7.31 -23.16
C ARG A 331 11.93 7.76 -21.93
N LEU A 332 11.05 6.91 -21.41
CA LEU A 332 10.25 7.16 -20.23
C LEU A 332 10.15 5.88 -19.40
N ALA A 333 10.42 5.97 -18.12
CA ALA A 333 10.35 4.83 -17.20
C ALA A 333 9.24 4.99 -16.17
N ALA A 334 8.71 3.84 -15.74
CA ALA A 334 7.77 3.77 -14.63
C ALA A 334 8.09 2.54 -13.76
N PRO A 335 7.48 2.40 -12.56
CA PRO A 335 7.63 1.20 -11.76
C PRO A 335 7.20 -0.04 -12.54
N GLY A 336 8.10 -1.00 -12.66
CA GLY A 336 7.87 -2.24 -13.41
C GLY A 336 8.59 -3.44 -12.79
N ARG A 337 9.08 -3.32 -11.55
CA ARG A 337 9.69 -4.41 -10.79
C ARG A 337 8.94 -4.60 -9.48
N ASP A 338 8.65 -5.85 -9.16
CA ASP A 338 8.01 -6.26 -7.91
C ASP A 338 6.76 -5.38 -7.61
N VAL A 339 5.92 -5.20 -8.63
CA VAL A 339 4.68 -4.42 -8.54
C VAL A 339 3.59 -5.30 -7.97
N LEU A 340 3.10 -4.94 -6.77
CA LEU A 340 1.95 -5.62 -6.16
C LEU A 340 0.69 -5.33 -6.97
N THR A 341 0.01 -6.39 -7.42
CA THR A 341 -1.16 -6.31 -8.29
C THR A 341 -2.11 -7.49 -8.09
N LEU A 342 -3.17 -7.54 -8.89
CA LEU A 342 -4.22 -8.54 -8.79
C LEU A 342 -3.88 -9.80 -9.58
N VAL A 343 -4.33 -10.94 -9.05
CA VAL A 343 -4.31 -12.22 -9.78
C VAL A 343 -5.65 -12.95 -9.57
N PRO A 344 -6.19 -13.60 -10.60
CA PRO A 344 -7.45 -14.33 -10.48
C PRO A 344 -7.36 -15.46 -9.44
N PRO A 345 -8.48 -15.82 -8.78
CA PRO A 345 -9.81 -15.17 -8.87
C PRO A 345 -9.97 -14.00 -7.88
N ASP A 346 -9.17 -13.94 -6.81
CA ASP A 346 -9.31 -12.97 -5.70
C ASP A 346 -7.98 -12.70 -5.00
N GLY A 347 -6.88 -13.05 -5.65
CA GLY A 347 -5.52 -13.01 -5.09
C GLY A 347 -4.76 -11.74 -5.44
N TYR A 348 -3.60 -11.62 -4.78
CA TYR A 348 -2.63 -10.54 -4.97
C TYR A 348 -1.24 -11.15 -5.09
N ASP A 349 -0.42 -10.62 -5.99
CA ASP A 349 0.94 -11.10 -6.18
C ASP A 349 1.84 -9.99 -6.74
N TYR A 350 3.15 -10.19 -6.66
CA TYR A 350 4.13 -9.30 -7.25
C TYR A 350 4.47 -9.73 -8.67
N LEU A 351 4.29 -8.81 -9.62
CA LEU A 351 4.68 -9.03 -11.02
C LEU A 351 5.73 -8.01 -11.44
N SER A 352 6.60 -8.43 -12.36
CA SER A 352 7.64 -7.57 -12.94
C SER A 352 7.54 -7.59 -14.46
N GLY A 353 7.83 -6.45 -15.08
CA GLY A 353 7.86 -6.28 -16.53
C GLY A 353 7.50 -4.86 -16.96
N SER A 354 7.87 -4.48 -18.17
CA SER A 354 7.48 -3.22 -18.80
C SER A 354 5.96 -3.11 -18.99
N SER A 355 5.21 -4.21 -18.97
CA SER A 355 3.75 -4.25 -18.93
C SER A 355 3.19 -3.53 -17.69
N MET A 356 3.80 -3.75 -16.53
CA MET A 356 3.40 -3.08 -15.28
C MET A 356 3.76 -1.59 -15.33
N ALA A 357 4.90 -1.25 -15.93
CA ALA A 357 5.30 0.13 -16.15
C ALA A 357 4.33 0.88 -17.10
N ALA A 358 3.92 0.27 -18.20
CA ALA A 358 2.93 0.82 -19.12
C ALA A 358 1.57 1.02 -18.43
N ALA A 359 1.16 0.07 -17.59
CA ALA A 359 -0.06 0.19 -16.79
C ALA A 359 -0.02 1.41 -15.84
N HIS A 360 1.12 1.65 -15.15
CA HIS A 360 1.29 2.84 -14.33
C HIS A 360 1.13 4.12 -15.14
N VAL A 361 1.77 4.21 -16.31
CA VAL A 361 1.67 5.41 -17.17
C VAL A 361 0.26 5.58 -17.70
N SER A 362 -0.44 4.52 -18.11
CA SER A 362 -1.84 4.59 -18.54
C SER A 362 -2.76 5.15 -17.45
N GLY A 363 -2.55 4.73 -16.20
CA GLY A 363 -3.26 5.30 -15.06
C GLY A 363 -2.89 6.77 -14.82
N ILE A 364 -1.61 7.14 -14.88
CA ILE A 364 -1.17 8.54 -14.73
C ILE A 364 -1.78 9.42 -15.81
N VAL A 365 -1.81 8.96 -17.06
CA VAL A 365 -2.49 9.67 -18.16
C VAL A 365 -3.96 9.92 -17.81
N ALA A 366 -4.66 8.96 -17.23
CA ALA A 366 -6.03 9.16 -16.80
C ALA A 366 -6.18 10.23 -15.71
N LEU A 367 -5.22 10.32 -14.77
CA LEU A 367 -5.20 11.42 -13.80
C LEU A 367 -5.04 12.79 -14.47
N LEU A 368 -4.20 12.89 -15.50
CA LEU A 368 -3.98 14.12 -16.26
C LEU A 368 -5.23 14.51 -17.06
N LEU A 369 -5.85 13.56 -17.76
CA LEU A 369 -7.05 13.81 -18.57
C LEU A 369 -8.28 14.16 -17.71
N GLU A 370 -8.39 13.63 -16.48
CA GLU A 370 -9.42 14.12 -15.53
C GLU A 370 -9.27 15.61 -15.25
N ARG A 371 -8.05 16.11 -15.12
CA ARG A 371 -7.77 17.53 -14.78
C ARG A 371 -7.75 18.45 -15.99
N ALA A 372 -7.39 17.92 -17.14
CA ALA A 372 -7.28 18.65 -18.39
C ALA A 372 -7.77 17.78 -19.56
N PRO A 373 -9.12 17.65 -19.72
CA PRO A 373 -9.70 16.77 -20.75
C PRO A 373 -9.39 17.20 -22.20
N ALA A 374 -8.91 18.41 -22.40
CA ALA A 374 -8.56 18.96 -23.71
C ALA A 374 -7.09 18.72 -24.10
N LEU A 375 -6.31 18.00 -23.27
CA LEU A 375 -4.92 17.67 -23.63
C LEU A 375 -4.86 16.73 -24.82
N HIS A 376 -4.10 17.10 -25.82
CA HIS A 376 -3.80 16.24 -26.97
C HIS A 376 -2.75 15.18 -26.61
N ALA A 377 -2.77 14.04 -27.29
CA ALA A 377 -1.85 12.93 -27.02
C ALA A 377 -0.36 13.34 -27.01
N ALA A 378 0.05 14.20 -27.97
CA ALA A 378 1.42 14.73 -28.04
C ALA A 378 1.80 15.65 -26.87
N GLU A 379 0.83 16.39 -26.32
CA GLU A 379 1.03 17.25 -25.15
C GLU A 379 1.22 16.43 -23.89
N VAL A 380 0.48 15.31 -23.75
CA VAL A 380 0.61 14.37 -22.64
C VAL A 380 2.01 13.76 -22.63
N GLU A 381 2.52 13.24 -23.76
CA GLU A 381 3.88 12.72 -23.87
C GLU A 381 4.92 13.77 -23.46
N SER A 382 4.80 14.97 -24.05
CA SER A 382 5.71 16.09 -23.75
C SER A 382 5.68 16.47 -22.27
N LEU A 383 4.50 16.50 -21.65
CA LEU A 383 4.33 16.81 -20.24
C LEU A 383 5.02 15.78 -19.35
N LEU A 384 4.76 14.49 -19.59
CA LEU A 384 5.38 13.40 -18.83
C LEU A 384 6.92 13.44 -18.91
N LEU A 385 7.46 13.68 -20.11
CA LEU A 385 8.92 13.79 -20.30
C LEU A 385 9.54 15.00 -19.57
N ARG A 386 8.88 16.17 -19.62
CA ARG A 386 9.39 17.39 -18.97
C ARG A 386 9.34 17.31 -17.44
N THR A 387 8.41 16.55 -16.89
CA THR A 387 8.20 16.42 -15.44
C THR A 387 8.78 15.14 -14.86
N ALA A 388 9.41 14.32 -15.71
CA ALA A 388 10.10 13.10 -15.29
C ALA A 388 11.27 13.43 -14.36
N ARG A 389 11.48 12.59 -13.37
CA ARG A 389 12.60 12.66 -12.43
C ARG A 389 13.65 11.59 -12.76
N PRO A 390 14.93 11.79 -12.45
CA PRO A 390 15.93 10.75 -12.61
C PRO A 390 15.55 9.51 -11.76
N ALA A 391 15.46 8.34 -12.38
CA ALA A 391 15.28 7.09 -11.64
C ALA A 391 16.61 6.69 -10.95
N GLY A 392 16.57 6.44 -9.64
CA GLY A 392 17.73 5.99 -8.87
C GLY A 392 18.68 7.11 -8.40
N ARG A 393 19.81 6.72 -7.80
CA ARG A 393 20.83 7.67 -7.36
C ARG A 393 21.40 8.42 -8.57
N ALA A 394 21.49 9.75 -8.46
CA ALA A 394 22.02 10.61 -9.48
C ALA A 394 23.42 10.15 -9.95
N GLY A 395 23.49 9.69 -11.21
CA GLY A 395 24.69 9.27 -11.91
C GLY A 395 24.47 9.38 -13.42
N ALA A 396 25.54 9.41 -14.20
CA ALA A 396 25.46 9.41 -15.66
C ALA A 396 24.69 8.15 -16.15
N GLY A 397 23.53 8.36 -16.78
CA GLY A 397 22.72 7.26 -17.33
C GLY A 397 21.41 6.96 -16.57
N SER A 398 20.93 7.84 -15.69
CA SER A 398 19.60 7.66 -15.07
C SER A 398 18.47 7.83 -16.09
N VAL A 399 17.54 6.87 -16.13
CA VAL A 399 16.35 6.93 -17.00
C VAL A 399 15.36 7.95 -16.43
N PRO A 400 14.70 8.78 -17.29
CA PRO A 400 13.62 9.64 -16.84
C PRO A 400 12.44 8.83 -16.34
N ALA A 401 12.14 8.88 -15.04
CA ALA A 401 11.01 8.19 -14.43
C ALA A 401 9.82 9.14 -14.26
N VAL A 402 8.63 8.64 -14.52
CA VAL A 402 7.39 9.41 -14.38
C VAL A 402 7.17 9.87 -12.94
N SER A 403 6.62 11.08 -12.79
CA SER A 403 6.11 11.60 -11.52
C SER A 403 4.69 12.12 -11.72
N ALA A 404 3.70 11.40 -11.22
CA ALA A 404 2.29 11.75 -11.37
C ALA A 404 1.96 13.11 -10.76
N CYS A 405 2.47 13.37 -9.56
CA CYS A 405 2.21 14.64 -8.89
C CYS A 405 2.86 15.83 -9.60
N ASP A 406 4.11 15.70 -10.07
CA ASP A 406 4.77 16.78 -10.80
C ASP A 406 4.09 17.07 -12.14
N ALA A 407 3.61 16.04 -12.83
CA ALA A 407 2.85 16.19 -14.06
C ALA A 407 1.53 16.95 -13.82
N LEU A 408 0.80 16.62 -12.75
CA LEU A 408 -0.39 17.38 -12.35
C LEU A 408 -0.07 18.82 -11.92
N ALA A 409 1.01 19.02 -11.18
CA ALA A 409 1.44 20.36 -10.75
C ALA A 409 1.81 21.27 -11.95
N ALA A 410 2.34 20.67 -13.02
CA ALA A 410 2.64 21.40 -14.25
C ALA A 410 1.38 21.83 -15.03
N LEU A 411 0.24 21.18 -14.80
CA LEU A 411 -1.06 21.57 -15.38
C LEU A 411 -1.75 22.67 -14.58
N SER A 412 -1.52 22.77 -13.28
CA SER A 412 -2.24 23.70 -12.41
C SER A 412 -1.40 24.17 -11.24
N ALA A 413 -1.25 25.46 -11.09
CA ALA A 413 -0.55 26.09 -9.95
C ALA A 413 -1.23 25.81 -8.58
N THR A 414 -2.43 25.26 -8.57
CA THR A 414 -3.14 24.89 -7.34
C THR A 414 -2.70 23.52 -6.81
N VAL A 415 -2.13 22.66 -7.64
CA VAL A 415 -1.62 21.35 -7.25
C VAL A 415 -0.28 21.53 -6.50
N ARG A 416 -0.21 20.97 -5.30
CA ARG A 416 0.99 21.02 -4.45
C ARG A 416 1.43 19.60 -4.13
N CYS A 417 2.61 19.22 -4.59
CA CYS A 417 3.19 17.91 -4.31
C CYS A 417 3.82 17.83 -2.90
N ASP A 418 4.06 18.97 -2.27
CA ASP A 418 4.61 19.08 -0.90
C ASP A 418 3.51 19.15 0.17
N ALA A 419 2.25 19.34 -0.22
CA ALA A 419 1.13 19.48 0.70
C ALA A 419 0.76 18.12 1.33
N VAL A 420 0.59 18.12 2.65
CA VAL A 420 0.13 16.93 3.41
C VAL A 420 -1.36 16.69 3.18
N GLU A 421 -2.16 17.77 2.97
CA GLU A 421 -3.57 17.71 2.56
C GLU A 421 -3.96 18.93 1.70
N PRO A 422 -4.80 18.76 0.65
CA PRO A 422 -5.37 19.87 -0.08
C PRO A 422 -6.46 20.56 0.77
N PRO A 423 -6.53 21.90 0.76
CA PRO A 423 -7.63 22.59 1.41
C PRO A 423 -8.97 22.24 0.75
N GLY A 424 -9.91 21.66 1.51
CA GLY A 424 -11.30 21.51 1.11
C GLY A 424 -11.83 20.09 0.82
N ARG A 425 -11.04 19.03 0.98
CA ARG A 425 -11.51 17.65 0.71
C ARG A 425 -12.41 17.06 1.79
N ALA A 426 -12.39 17.60 3.02
CA ALA A 426 -13.29 17.20 4.09
C ALA A 426 -14.79 17.40 3.72
N ALA A 427 -15.09 18.38 2.85
CA ALA A 427 -16.45 18.65 2.39
C ALA A 427 -16.96 17.66 1.33
N HIS A 428 -16.07 17.02 0.55
CA HIS A 428 -16.49 16.10 -0.51
C HIS A 428 -16.67 14.65 -0.02
N ALA A 429 -15.96 14.25 1.03
CA ALA A 429 -16.18 12.95 1.65
C ALA A 429 -17.52 12.89 2.40
N ALA A 430 -17.93 13.98 3.05
CA ALA A 430 -19.24 14.08 3.70
C ALA A 430 -20.40 14.04 2.69
N ALA A 431 -20.26 14.72 1.54
CA ALA A 431 -21.30 14.72 0.50
C ALA A 431 -21.45 13.37 -0.24
N ALA A 432 -20.38 12.56 -0.28
CA ALA A 432 -20.44 11.22 -0.89
C ALA A 432 -21.10 10.18 0.03
N ILE A 433 -21.06 10.39 1.34
CA ILE A 433 -21.74 9.52 2.32
C ILE A 433 -23.23 9.83 2.37
N GLU A 434 -23.62 11.09 2.23
CA GLU A 434 -25.02 11.52 2.25
C GLU A 434 -25.80 11.08 0.97
N ALA A 435 -25.10 10.78 -0.13
CA ALA A 435 -25.68 10.29 -1.38
C ALA A 435 -25.89 8.75 -1.42
N LEU A 436 -25.57 8.03 -0.35
CA LEU A 436 -25.66 6.56 -0.25
C LEU A 436 -26.72 6.08 0.75
N GLU A 437 -27.51 6.96 1.35
CA GLU A 437 -28.69 6.54 2.10
C GLU A 437 -29.85 6.26 1.10
N PRO A 438 -30.40 5.05 1.07
CA PRO A 438 -31.58 4.75 0.26
C PRO A 438 -32.83 5.29 0.95
N ASP A 439 -33.71 5.92 0.16
CA ASP A 439 -35.12 6.21 0.50
C ASP A 439 -35.92 4.92 0.81
#